data_afa714d329c5d155def2ae0a7aa2d7c8
#
_entry.id   afa714d329c5d155def2ae0a7aa2d7c8
#
_cell.length_a   1.000
_cell.length_b   1.000
_cell.length_c   1.000
_cell.angle_alpha   90.00
_cell.angle_beta   90.00
_cell.angle_gamma   90.00
#
_symmetry.space_group_name_H-M   'P 1'
#
loop_
_entity.id
_entity.type
_entity.pdbx_description
1 polymer ?
#
loop_
_entity_poly.entity_id
_entity_poly.type
_entity_poly.pdbx_seq_one_letter_code
_entity_poly.pdbx_strand_id
1 'polypeptide(L)'
;MQGLWTRRQTLAGLGLALTLSWSAAQAADVTVKDSRGEVSLPLQPKTVVVYDLGALDIIQSLGGAVHGVPNQALPPLLAAYKDQTKYPHIGSLFEPDYEKLKALKPDLIIAGNRTLPKIAELSKFAPVLDVTVGDGDQLTQIYRNIRAISTIYGVPQKGEAEIKTIESEIAAVKAKAQQQGSGLMLMTNGGKMSVYGPGSRFDMLYTVFGVQPVKDKIEVSKHGQAVSFEYLLKTNPDWLLVLDRDAAIGREGASARKLLDNKLVHATKAWRNQHIIYLNAANWYLLSNAGPGALRENLKQLSDAFGR
;
A
#
# COMPACT_ATOMS: atom_id res chain seq x y z
N MET A 1 -23.80 -60.75 80.09
CA MET A 1 -22.34 -60.63 80.02
C MET A 1 -21.96 -60.15 78.61
N GLN A 2 -21.45 -58.97 78.62
CA GLN A 2 -20.60 -58.33 77.67
C GLN A 2 -20.87 -58.60 76.17
N GLY A 3 -21.47 -57.56 75.51
CA GLY A 3 -21.56 -57.41 74.08
C GLY A 3 -20.56 -56.37 73.57
N LEU A 4 -19.84 -56.70 72.50
CA LEU A 4 -18.85 -55.87 71.79
C LEU A 4 -19.50 -55.06 70.68
N TRP A 5 -19.36 -53.71 70.75
CA TRP A 5 -19.77 -52.77 69.73
C TRP A 5 -18.63 -52.57 68.71
N THR A 6 -18.91 -52.91 67.46
CA THR A 6 -18.00 -52.59 66.35
C THR A 6 -18.46 -51.27 65.69
N ARG A 7 -17.64 -50.23 65.77
CA ARG A 7 -17.78 -48.98 65.06
C ARG A 7 -17.41 -49.15 63.60
N ARG A 8 -18.39 -48.97 62.70
CA ARG A 8 -18.12 -48.76 61.27
C ARG A 8 -17.78 -47.27 61.08
N GLN A 9 -16.53 -46.95 60.64
CA GLN A 9 -16.12 -45.65 60.14
C GLN A 9 -16.46 -45.60 58.67
N THR A 10 -17.39 -44.69 58.29
CA THR A 10 -17.67 -44.27 56.90
C THR A 10 -16.68 -43.18 56.53
N LEU A 11 -15.74 -43.51 55.65
CA LEU A 11 -14.86 -42.55 54.98
C LEU A 11 -15.68 -41.90 53.84
N ALA A 12 -16.07 -40.62 54.07
CA ALA A 12 -16.62 -39.78 53.01
C ALA A 12 -15.45 -39.21 52.20
N GLY A 13 -15.24 -39.77 51.02
CA GLY A 13 -14.28 -39.20 50.05
C GLY A 13 -14.81 -37.91 49.38
N LEU A 14 -14.24 -36.77 49.74
CA LEU A 14 -14.48 -35.51 49.00
C LEU A 14 -13.74 -35.57 47.67
N GLY A 15 -14.44 -35.87 46.57
CA GLY A 15 -13.95 -35.74 45.22
C GLY A 15 -13.94 -34.28 44.82
N LEU A 16 -12.78 -33.64 44.83
CA LEU A 16 -12.55 -32.27 44.30
C LEU A 16 -12.53 -32.35 42.77
N ALA A 17 -13.68 -32.11 42.13
CA ALA A 17 -13.76 -31.96 40.66
C ALA A 17 -13.13 -30.63 40.26
N LEU A 18 -11.87 -30.65 39.83
CA LEU A 18 -11.24 -29.55 39.13
C LEU A 18 -11.90 -29.37 37.78
N THR A 19 -12.89 -28.49 37.65
CA THR A 19 -13.39 -28.01 36.37
C THR A 19 -12.34 -27.07 35.79
N LEU A 20 -11.51 -27.59 34.88
CA LEU A 20 -10.70 -26.79 33.98
C LEU A 20 -11.64 -26.00 33.05
N SER A 21 -11.97 -24.79 33.43
CA SER A 21 -12.63 -23.82 32.55
C SER A 21 -11.63 -23.48 31.45
N TRP A 22 -11.76 -24.10 30.30
CA TRP A 22 -11.14 -23.62 29.07
C TRP A 22 -11.82 -22.31 28.69
N SER A 23 -11.31 -21.19 29.22
CA SER A 23 -11.60 -19.88 28.65
C SER A 23 -11.03 -19.91 27.24
N ALA A 24 -11.91 -20.01 26.23
CA ALA A 24 -11.53 -19.64 24.88
C ALA A 24 -10.98 -18.21 24.97
N ALA A 25 -9.68 -18.03 24.81
CA ALA A 25 -9.06 -16.73 24.76
C ALA A 25 -9.66 -16.01 23.54
N GLN A 26 -10.67 -15.19 23.79
CA GLN A 26 -11.21 -14.29 22.76
C GLN A 26 -10.06 -13.34 22.43
N ALA A 27 -9.68 -13.28 21.16
CA ALA A 27 -8.65 -12.35 20.72
C ALA A 27 -9.03 -10.95 21.24
N ALA A 28 -8.13 -10.32 21.98
CA ALA A 28 -8.37 -8.97 22.49
C ALA A 28 -8.49 -8.03 21.29
N ASP A 29 -9.42 -7.09 21.34
CA ASP A 29 -9.49 -6.03 20.34
C ASP A 29 -8.48 -4.93 20.66
N VAL A 30 -8.02 -4.25 19.61
CA VAL A 30 -7.17 -3.06 19.69
C VAL A 30 -7.81 -1.91 18.95
N THR A 31 -7.76 -0.72 19.54
CA THR A 31 -8.22 0.50 18.85
C THR A 31 -7.09 1.08 18.01
N VAL A 32 -7.36 1.28 16.73
CA VAL A 32 -6.45 1.90 15.75
C VAL A 32 -7.17 3.00 14.98
N LYS A 33 -6.41 3.86 14.29
CA LYS A 33 -6.98 4.87 13.37
C LYS A 33 -6.96 4.34 11.95
N ASP A 34 -8.10 4.35 11.26
CA ASP A 34 -8.21 4.10 9.83
C ASP A 34 -8.62 5.37 9.05
N SER A 35 -9.02 5.25 7.78
CA SER A 35 -9.42 6.41 6.98
C SER A 35 -10.72 7.08 7.47
N ARG A 36 -11.53 6.37 8.25
CA ARG A 36 -12.82 6.82 8.80
C ARG A 36 -12.71 7.36 10.24
N GLY A 37 -11.58 7.15 10.91
CA GLY A 37 -11.34 7.53 12.30
C GLY A 37 -10.90 6.36 13.18
N GLU A 38 -11.26 6.37 14.46
CA GLU A 38 -10.94 5.27 15.38
C GLU A 38 -11.84 4.06 15.13
N VAL A 39 -11.24 2.88 15.11
CA VAL A 39 -11.92 1.60 14.92
C VAL A 39 -11.34 0.55 15.86
N SER A 40 -12.20 -0.29 16.46
CA SER A 40 -11.79 -1.44 17.26
C SER A 40 -11.74 -2.68 16.37
N LEU A 41 -10.59 -3.36 16.35
CA LEU A 41 -10.31 -4.48 15.45
C LEU A 41 -9.57 -5.58 16.21
N PRO A 42 -9.68 -6.85 15.78
CA PRO A 42 -8.97 -7.97 16.40
C PRO A 42 -7.46 -7.75 16.44
N LEU A 43 -6.85 -7.91 17.61
CA LEU A 43 -5.40 -7.96 17.80
C LEU A 43 -4.88 -9.33 17.39
N GLN A 44 -3.84 -9.38 16.54
CA GLN A 44 -3.22 -10.61 16.03
C GLN A 44 -4.25 -11.57 15.39
N PRO A 45 -5.01 -11.10 14.39
CA PRO A 45 -6.01 -11.92 13.70
C PRO A 45 -5.36 -13.14 13.05
N LYS A 46 -6.05 -14.28 13.10
CA LYS A 46 -5.53 -15.56 12.57
C LYS A 46 -5.71 -15.67 11.06
N THR A 47 -6.79 -15.11 10.53
CA THR A 47 -7.15 -15.19 9.10
C THR A 47 -7.36 -13.78 8.55
N VAL A 48 -6.36 -13.25 7.87
CA VAL A 48 -6.38 -11.91 7.28
C VAL A 48 -6.53 -11.99 5.77
N VAL A 49 -7.49 -11.25 5.25
CA VAL A 49 -7.73 -11.09 3.81
C VAL A 49 -7.43 -9.64 3.43
N VAL A 50 -6.71 -9.44 2.31
CA VAL A 50 -6.24 -8.11 1.92
C VAL A 50 -6.70 -7.79 0.50
N TYR A 51 -7.37 -6.65 0.31
CA TYR A 51 -7.83 -6.07 -0.96
C TYR A 51 -7.15 -4.74 -1.29
N ASP A 52 -5.96 -4.50 -0.73
CA ASP A 52 -5.16 -3.30 -1.04
C ASP A 52 -3.69 -3.67 -1.20
N LEU A 53 -3.05 -3.23 -2.29
CA LEU A 53 -1.66 -3.60 -2.60
C LEU A 53 -0.66 -2.88 -1.70
N GLY A 54 -0.95 -1.65 -1.27
CA GLY A 54 -0.12 -0.93 -0.31
C GLY A 54 -0.13 -1.61 1.05
N ALA A 55 -1.31 -2.11 1.47
CA ALA A 55 -1.43 -2.90 2.70
C ALA A 55 -0.67 -4.24 2.61
N LEU A 56 -0.69 -4.91 1.45
CA LEU A 56 0.14 -6.11 1.24
C LEU A 56 1.63 -5.81 1.40
N ASP A 57 2.10 -4.69 0.86
CA ASP A 57 3.49 -4.25 1.00
C ASP A 57 3.83 -3.93 2.47
N ILE A 58 2.94 -3.25 3.19
CA ILE A 58 3.10 -2.99 4.63
C ILE A 58 3.22 -4.31 5.41
N ILE A 59 2.28 -5.24 5.19
CA ILE A 59 2.28 -6.53 5.89
C ILE A 59 3.56 -7.32 5.57
N GLN A 60 3.98 -7.33 4.30
CA GLN A 60 5.21 -7.99 3.86
C GLN A 60 6.44 -7.41 4.56
N SER A 61 6.56 -6.08 4.66
CA SER A 61 7.69 -5.42 5.35
C SER A 61 7.74 -5.73 6.85
N LEU A 62 6.57 -5.90 7.47
CA LEU A 62 6.46 -6.26 8.88
C LEU A 62 6.69 -7.76 9.15
N GLY A 63 6.69 -8.60 8.11
CA GLY A 63 6.77 -10.06 8.22
C GLY A 63 5.46 -10.70 8.68
N GLY A 64 4.32 -10.05 8.42
CA GLY A 64 2.99 -10.52 8.78
C GLY A 64 2.45 -11.60 7.82
N ALA A 65 1.49 -12.40 8.30
CA ALA A 65 0.81 -13.42 7.51
C ALA A 65 -0.42 -12.85 6.79
N VAL A 66 -0.70 -13.38 5.58
CA VAL A 66 -1.89 -13.07 4.78
C VAL A 66 -2.50 -14.37 4.30
N HIS A 67 -3.84 -14.47 4.25
CA HIS A 67 -4.57 -15.71 3.97
C HIS A 67 -5.47 -15.61 2.72
N GLY A 68 -5.56 -14.42 2.11
CA GLY A 68 -6.26 -14.20 0.86
C GLY A 68 -5.83 -12.87 0.22
N VAL A 69 -5.60 -12.89 -1.09
CA VAL A 69 -5.07 -11.76 -1.86
C VAL A 69 -5.87 -11.54 -3.14
N PRO A 70 -5.86 -10.34 -3.73
CA PRO A 70 -6.59 -10.06 -4.95
C PRO A 70 -5.99 -10.77 -6.17
N ASN A 71 -6.86 -11.25 -7.05
CA ASN A 71 -6.49 -11.84 -8.33
C ASN A 71 -6.24 -10.73 -9.35
N GLN A 72 -4.99 -10.33 -9.52
CA GLN A 72 -4.56 -9.35 -10.52
C GLN A 72 -3.06 -9.45 -10.80
N ALA A 73 -2.59 -8.72 -11.81
CA ALA A 73 -1.16 -8.56 -12.05
C ALA A 73 -0.51 -7.88 -10.82
N LEU A 74 0.24 -8.67 -10.05
CA LEU A 74 0.99 -8.15 -8.91
C LEU A 74 2.35 -7.61 -9.37
N PRO A 75 2.80 -6.47 -8.83
CA PRO A 75 4.13 -5.94 -9.10
C PRO A 75 5.22 -6.91 -8.63
N PRO A 76 6.45 -6.83 -9.20
CA PRO A 76 7.56 -7.69 -8.79
C PRO A 76 7.81 -7.71 -7.28
N LEU A 77 7.65 -6.59 -6.61
CA LEU A 77 7.77 -6.45 -5.15
C LEU A 77 6.85 -7.41 -4.38
N LEU A 78 5.66 -7.69 -4.92
CA LEU A 78 4.65 -8.57 -4.33
C LEU A 78 4.58 -9.95 -5.02
N ALA A 79 5.64 -10.36 -5.72
CA ALA A 79 5.66 -11.60 -6.51
C ALA A 79 5.40 -12.86 -5.66
N ALA A 80 5.76 -12.85 -4.37
CA ALA A 80 5.50 -13.97 -3.45
C ALA A 80 4.01 -14.32 -3.36
N TYR A 81 3.13 -13.33 -3.49
CA TYR A 81 1.67 -13.51 -3.42
C TYR A 81 1.03 -14.08 -4.70
N LYS A 82 1.82 -14.37 -5.74
CA LYS A 82 1.33 -15.04 -6.96
C LYS A 82 1.08 -16.53 -6.78
N ASP A 83 1.67 -17.12 -5.75
CA ASP A 83 1.49 -18.54 -5.41
C ASP A 83 0.09 -18.78 -4.82
N GLN A 84 -0.85 -19.22 -5.66
CA GLN A 84 -2.24 -19.47 -5.29
C GLN A 84 -2.41 -20.65 -4.34
N THR A 85 -1.43 -21.54 -4.24
CA THR A 85 -1.47 -22.68 -3.30
C THR A 85 -1.27 -22.18 -1.87
N LYS A 86 -0.49 -21.12 -1.71
CA LYS A 86 -0.18 -20.49 -0.43
C LYS A 86 -1.08 -19.28 -0.14
N TYR A 87 -1.46 -18.54 -1.17
CA TYR A 87 -2.25 -17.32 -1.06
C TYR A 87 -3.49 -17.39 -1.97
N PRO A 88 -4.62 -17.94 -1.50
CA PRO A 88 -5.85 -18.03 -2.28
C PRO A 88 -6.25 -16.68 -2.89
N HIS A 89 -6.59 -16.68 -4.17
CA HIS A 89 -7.10 -15.50 -4.86
C HIS A 89 -8.60 -15.33 -4.58
N ILE A 90 -8.97 -14.18 -4.00
CA ILE A 90 -10.28 -13.87 -3.45
C ILE A 90 -11.07 -12.83 -4.28
N GLY A 91 -10.93 -12.86 -5.58
CA GLY A 91 -11.49 -11.86 -6.50
C GLY A 91 -10.50 -10.74 -6.82
N SER A 92 -10.96 -9.69 -7.49
CA SER A 92 -10.14 -8.55 -7.85
C SER A 92 -10.24 -7.42 -6.82
N LEU A 93 -9.47 -6.33 -7.00
CA LEU A 93 -9.61 -5.09 -6.19
C LEU A 93 -10.95 -4.37 -6.41
N PHE A 94 -11.66 -4.67 -7.50
CA PHE A 94 -12.93 -4.03 -7.85
C PHE A 94 -14.13 -4.93 -7.57
N GLU A 95 -13.94 -6.26 -7.69
CA GLU A 95 -14.98 -7.27 -7.52
C GLU A 95 -14.46 -8.40 -6.63
N PRO A 96 -14.73 -8.32 -5.30
CA PRO A 96 -14.44 -9.38 -4.34
C PRO A 96 -15.19 -10.69 -4.68
N ASP A 97 -14.56 -11.83 -4.42
CA ASP A 97 -15.19 -13.15 -4.49
C ASP A 97 -15.81 -13.49 -3.13
N TYR A 98 -17.08 -13.17 -2.96
CA TYR A 98 -17.80 -13.34 -1.69
C TYR A 98 -17.97 -14.82 -1.29
N GLU A 99 -18.01 -15.75 -2.24
CA GLU A 99 -18.08 -17.18 -1.97
C GLU A 99 -16.78 -17.65 -1.30
N LYS A 100 -15.64 -17.26 -1.86
CA LYS A 100 -14.34 -17.56 -1.27
C LYS A 100 -14.14 -16.90 0.08
N LEU A 101 -14.58 -15.63 0.24
CA LEU A 101 -14.57 -14.96 1.53
C LEU A 101 -15.36 -15.72 2.59
N LYS A 102 -16.57 -16.17 2.24
CA LYS A 102 -17.41 -16.98 3.12
C LYS A 102 -16.73 -18.30 3.51
N ALA A 103 -16.05 -18.94 2.59
CA ALA A 103 -15.30 -20.17 2.83
C ALA A 103 -14.08 -19.97 3.73
N LEU A 104 -13.34 -18.87 3.54
CA LEU A 104 -12.15 -18.53 4.33
C LEU A 104 -12.48 -18.09 5.75
N LYS A 105 -13.66 -17.54 6.00
CA LYS A 105 -14.09 -17.00 7.32
C LYS A 105 -13.03 -16.09 7.93
N PRO A 106 -12.68 -14.95 7.30
CA PRO A 106 -11.64 -14.08 7.82
C PRO A 106 -12.00 -13.48 9.18
N ASP A 107 -10.98 -13.26 10.01
CA ASP A 107 -11.10 -12.50 11.26
C ASP A 107 -10.97 -11.00 10.98
N LEU A 108 -10.25 -10.63 9.92
CA LEU A 108 -10.02 -9.25 9.49
C LEU A 108 -9.95 -9.17 7.97
N ILE A 109 -10.56 -8.14 7.42
CA ILE A 109 -10.40 -7.72 6.03
C ILE A 109 -9.69 -6.36 6.01
N ILE A 110 -8.65 -6.22 5.19
CA ILE A 110 -7.97 -4.93 4.95
C ILE A 110 -8.27 -4.51 3.52
N ALA A 111 -8.92 -3.36 3.36
CA ALA A 111 -9.39 -2.87 2.07
C ALA A 111 -9.26 -1.33 2.00
N GLY A 112 -9.29 -0.79 0.79
CA GLY A 112 -9.24 0.66 0.59
C GLY A 112 -9.09 1.02 -0.88
N ASN A 113 -8.95 2.30 -1.16
CA ASN A 113 -8.67 2.82 -2.50
C ASN A 113 -9.64 2.24 -3.57
N ARG A 114 -9.18 1.29 -4.42
CA ARG A 114 -9.98 0.68 -5.49
C ARG A 114 -11.16 -0.14 -4.97
N THR A 115 -11.02 -0.70 -3.77
CA THR A 115 -12.04 -1.55 -3.13
C THR A 115 -12.97 -0.73 -2.23
N LEU A 116 -12.73 0.57 -2.03
CA LEU A 116 -13.54 1.46 -1.18
C LEU A 116 -15.05 1.32 -1.40
N PRO A 117 -15.60 1.24 -2.64
CA PRO A 117 -17.04 1.08 -2.86
C PRO A 117 -17.63 -0.24 -2.34
N LYS A 118 -16.78 -1.23 -2.03
CA LYS A 118 -17.20 -2.56 -1.57
C LYS A 118 -17.05 -2.75 -0.05
N ILE A 119 -16.51 -1.77 0.68
CA ILE A 119 -16.25 -1.90 2.13
C ILE A 119 -17.52 -2.24 2.91
N ALA A 120 -18.65 -1.62 2.59
CA ALA A 120 -19.92 -1.92 3.26
C ALA A 120 -20.37 -3.38 3.09
N GLU A 121 -20.16 -3.97 1.91
CA GLU A 121 -20.44 -5.39 1.65
C GLU A 121 -19.44 -6.31 2.34
N LEU A 122 -18.15 -5.96 2.30
CA LEU A 122 -17.08 -6.71 2.96
C LEU A 122 -17.28 -6.78 4.48
N SER A 123 -17.78 -5.70 5.08
CA SER A 123 -18.06 -5.63 6.53
C SER A 123 -19.11 -6.62 7.02
N LYS A 124 -19.89 -7.25 6.12
CA LYS A 124 -20.82 -8.33 6.45
C LYS A 124 -20.11 -9.67 6.72
N PHE A 125 -18.85 -9.81 6.31
CA PHE A 125 -18.07 -11.05 6.45
C PHE A 125 -17.08 -10.99 7.61
N ALA A 126 -16.45 -9.82 7.86
CA ALA A 126 -15.53 -9.61 8.97
C ALA A 126 -15.36 -8.10 9.23
N PRO A 127 -14.80 -7.69 10.40
CA PRO A 127 -14.36 -6.32 10.60
C PRO A 127 -13.41 -5.86 9.49
N VAL A 128 -13.52 -4.58 9.07
CA VAL A 128 -12.72 -4.03 7.97
C VAL A 128 -11.86 -2.87 8.46
N LEU A 129 -10.55 -2.96 8.21
CA LEU A 129 -9.62 -1.84 8.28
C LEU A 129 -9.62 -1.10 6.93
N ASP A 130 -10.04 0.16 6.92
CA ASP A 130 -10.03 0.99 5.72
C ASP A 130 -8.69 1.75 5.60
N VAL A 131 -7.85 1.30 4.67
CA VAL A 131 -6.51 1.87 4.41
C VAL A 131 -6.51 2.90 3.28
N THR A 132 -7.64 3.46 2.92
CA THR A 132 -7.75 4.45 1.85
C THR A 132 -6.78 5.62 2.08
N VAL A 133 -5.99 5.93 1.06
CA VAL A 133 -5.17 7.12 0.95
C VAL A 133 -5.85 8.06 -0.04
N GLY A 134 -6.45 9.12 0.48
CA GLY A 134 -7.16 10.14 -0.30
C GLY A 134 -6.25 11.30 -0.70
N ASP A 135 -6.89 12.37 -1.13
CA ASP A 135 -6.21 13.62 -1.45
C ASP A 135 -5.64 14.30 -0.18
N GLY A 136 -4.75 15.27 -0.38
CA GLY A 136 -4.11 16.04 0.69
C GLY A 136 -2.81 15.39 1.19
N ASP A 137 -2.56 15.37 2.49
CA ASP A 137 -1.33 14.83 3.08
C ASP A 137 -1.30 13.29 3.01
N GLN A 138 -0.89 12.79 1.83
CA GLN A 138 -0.81 11.36 1.57
C GLN A 138 0.21 10.65 2.47
N LEU A 139 1.32 11.31 2.80
CA LEU A 139 2.38 10.70 3.63
C LEU A 139 1.89 10.40 5.04
N THR A 140 1.21 11.34 5.68
CA THR A 140 0.59 11.12 7.01
C THR A 140 -0.44 10.00 6.97
N GLN A 141 -1.22 9.87 5.88
CA GLN A 141 -2.18 8.78 5.71
C GLN A 141 -1.49 7.42 5.54
N ILE A 142 -0.37 7.36 4.83
CA ILE A 142 0.46 6.15 4.70
C ILE A 142 1.03 5.76 6.07
N TYR A 143 1.56 6.71 6.84
CA TYR A 143 2.07 6.44 8.20
C TYR A 143 0.97 5.96 9.16
N ARG A 144 -0.26 6.52 9.04
CA ARG A 144 -1.44 6.01 9.76
C ARG A 144 -1.67 4.53 9.44
N ASN A 145 -1.62 4.14 8.16
CA ASN A 145 -1.83 2.76 7.75
C ASN A 145 -0.73 1.83 8.25
N ILE A 146 0.55 2.25 8.22
CA ILE A 146 1.67 1.48 8.77
C ILE A 146 1.47 1.26 10.27
N ARG A 147 1.11 2.32 11.03
CA ARG A 147 0.83 2.24 12.48
C ARG A 147 -0.34 1.32 12.78
N ALA A 148 -1.46 1.47 12.07
CA ALA A 148 -2.64 0.64 12.26
C ALA A 148 -2.33 -0.85 12.02
N ILE A 149 -1.72 -1.17 10.88
CA ILE A 149 -1.40 -2.55 10.53
C ILE A 149 -0.36 -3.14 11.50
N SER A 150 0.72 -2.41 11.82
CA SER A 150 1.74 -2.92 12.75
C SER A 150 1.18 -3.15 14.16
N THR A 151 0.26 -2.30 14.62
CA THR A 151 -0.44 -2.47 15.90
C THR A 151 -1.32 -3.71 15.89
N ILE A 152 -2.13 -3.89 14.85
CA ILE A 152 -3.00 -5.07 14.68
C ILE A 152 -2.17 -6.37 14.66
N TYR A 153 -1.01 -6.36 14.00
CA TYR A 153 -0.10 -7.52 13.97
C TYR A 153 0.75 -7.69 15.22
N GLY A 154 0.59 -6.82 16.26
CA GLY A 154 1.32 -6.89 17.53
C GLY A 154 2.80 -6.52 17.42
N VAL A 155 3.19 -5.75 16.40
CA VAL A 155 4.58 -5.33 16.14
C VAL A 155 4.71 -3.80 15.93
N PRO A 156 4.11 -2.95 16.78
CA PRO A 156 4.06 -1.50 16.56
C PRO A 156 5.46 -0.86 16.48
N GLN A 157 6.45 -1.39 17.20
CA GLN A 157 7.82 -0.90 17.13
C GLN A 157 8.46 -1.09 15.76
N LYS A 158 8.13 -2.18 15.04
CA LYS A 158 8.58 -2.37 13.65
C LYS A 158 7.96 -1.32 12.73
N GLY A 159 6.67 -0.99 12.92
CA GLY A 159 6.00 0.06 12.17
C GLY A 159 6.67 1.42 12.33
N GLU A 160 6.99 1.82 13.57
CA GLU A 160 7.70 3.08 13.81
C GLU A 160 9.14 3.07 13.25
N ALA A 161 9.83 1.94 13.30
CA ALA A 161 11.15 1.81 12.69
C ALA A 161 11.10 1.97 11.15
N GLU A 162 10.08 1.39 10.49
CA GLU A 162 9.84 1.59 9.07
C GLU A 162 9.59 3.06 8.73
N ILE A 163 8.72 3.74 9.48
CA ILE A 163 8.41 5.16 9.30
C ILE A 163 9.69 5.99 9.42
N LYS A 164 10.48 5.78 10.47
CA LYS A 164 11.73 6.51 10.69
C LYS A 164 12.74 6.32 9.55
N THR A 165 12.81 5.10 9.00
CA THR A 165 13.68 4.80 7.85
C THR A 165 13.21 5.58 6.62
N ILE A 166 11.90 5.55 6.34
CA ILE A 166 11.29 6.29 5.22
C ILE A 166 11.53 7.79 5.34
N GLU A 167 11.36 8.37 6.54
CA GLU A 167 11.61 9.80 6.79
C GLU A 167 13.05 10.19 6.46
N SER A 168 14.02 9.36 6.86
CA SER A 168 15.42 9.58 6.56
C SER A 168 15.72 9.52 5.06
N GLU A 169 15.15 8.53 4.36
CA GLU A 169 15.30 8.38 2.91
C GLU A 169 14.64 9.52 2.13
N ILE A 170 13.46 9.97 2.57
CA ILE A 170 12.77 11.15 2.02
C ILE A 170 13.65 12.40 2.18
N ALA A 171 14.21 12.64 3.36
CA ALA A 171 15.07 13.79 3.62
C ALA A 171 16.29 13.80 2.69
N ALA A 172 16.91 12.65 2.47
CA ALA A 172 18.06 12.50 1.58
C ALA A 172 17.70 12.78 0.11
N VAL A 173 16.56 12.25 -0.37
CA VAL A 173 16.07 12.51 -1.74
C VAL A 173 15.70 13.97 -1.92
N LYS A 174 14.98 14.56 -0.96
CA LYS A 174 14.55 15.97 -1.00
C LYS A 174 15.74 16.93 -1.11
N ALA A 175 16.81 16.68 -0.34
CA ALA A 175 18.01 17.50 -0.39
C ALA A 175 18.68 17.47 -1.78
N LYS A 176 18.67 16.30 -2.46
CA LYS A 176 19.16 16.20 -3.83
C LYS A 176 18.22 16.87 -4.84
N ALA A 177 16.93 16.56 -4.77
CA ALA A 177 15.92 17.04 -5.72
C ALA A 177 15.84 18.57 -5.78
N GLN A 178 15.98 19.26 -4.65
CA GLN A 178 15.95 20.72 -4.57
C GLN A 178 17.05 21.41 -5.38
N GLN A 179 18.11 20.71 -5.73
CA GLN A 179 19.25 21.21 -6.50
C GLN A 179 19.15 20.94 -8.01
N GLN A 180 18.11 20.22 -8.45
CA GLN A 180 18.04 19.67 -9.82
C GLN A 180 17.27 20.53 -10.82
N GLY A 181 16.71 21.65 -10.40
CA GLY A 181 15.83 22.44 -11.26
C GLY A 181 14.41 21.90 -11.33
N SER A 182 13.69 22.21 -12.41
CA SER A 182 12.27 21.86 -12.56
C SER A 182 12.05 20.44 -13.05
N GLY A 183 11.08 19.74 -12.47
CA GLY A 183 10.62 18.41 -12.89
C GLY A 183 9.16 18.40 -13.31
N LEU A 184 8.85 17.62 -14.32
CA LEU A 184 7.50 17.42 -14.84
C LEU A 184 7.12 15.94 -14.78
N MET A 185 6.05 15.62 -14.06
CA MET A 185 5.46 14.28 -14.05
C MET A 185 4.61 14.07 -15.29
N LEU A 186 4.98 13.10 -16.11
CA LEU A 186 4.30 12.72 -17.34
C LEU A 186 3.81 11.26 -17.24
N MET A 187 2.56 11.02 -17.56
CA MET A 187 2.04 9.65 -17.73
C MET A 187 1.64 9.39 -19.18
N THR A 188 2.07 8.25 -19.71
CA THR A 188 1.63 7.75 -21.01
C THR A 188 0.54 6.69 -20.85
N ASN A 189 -0.43 6.64 -21.75
CA ASN A 189 -1.54 5.70 -21.76
C ASN A 189 -2.09 5.54 -23.19
N GLY A 190 -1.88 4.40 -23.81
CA GLY A 190 -2.38 4.13 -25.16
C GLY A 190 -1.93 5.17 -26.21
N GLY A 191 -0.67 5.60 -26.14
CA GLY A 191 -0.12 6.63 -27.04
C GLY A 191 -0.52 8.07 -26.71
N LYS A 192 -1.34 8.30 -25.68
CA LYS A 192 -1.69 9.64 -25.17
C LYS A 192 -0.80 10.02 -24.02
N MET A 193 -0.67 11.32 -23.78
CA MET A 193 0.14 11.89 -22.68
C MET A 193 -0.69 12.78 -21.80
N SER A 194 -0.47 12.68 -20.49
CA SER A 194 -1.01 13.62 -19.50
C SER A 194 0.09 14.03 -18.52
N VAL A 195 0.08 15.29 -18.10
CA VAL A 195 0.98 15.82 -17.08
C VAL A 195 0.25 16.02 -15.76
N TYR A 196 1.01 15.93 -14.67
CA TYR A 196 0.51 16.06 -13.31
C TYR A 196 1.37 17.02 -12.52
N GLY A 197 0.75 17.99 -11.90
CA GLY A 197 1.39 18.98 -11.03
C GLY A 197 1.12 18.72 -9.54
N PRO A 198 1.53 19.66 -8.68
CA PRO A 198 1.14 19.67 -7.27
C PRO A 198 -0.38 19.60 -7.09
N GLY A 199 -0.85 18.93 -6.03
CA GLY A 199 -2.26 18.67 -5.74
C GLY A 199 -2.87 17.50 -6.52
N SER A 200 -2.12 16.87 -7.43
CA SER A 200 -2.57 15.67 -8.16
C SER A 200 -2.31 14.38 -7.37
N ARG A 201 -2.73 13.25 -7.93
CA ARG A 201 -2.41 11.93 -7.36
C ARG A 201 -0.90 11.63 -7.22
N PHE A 202 -0.04 12.42 -7.86
CA PHE A 202 1.42 12.34 -7.76
C PHE A 202 2.02 13.51 -6.97
N ASP A 203 1.21 14.16 -6.14
CA ASP A 203 1.60 15.31 -5.33
C ASP A 203 2.86 15.08 -4.49
N MET A 204 3.01 13.86 -3.93
CA MET A 204 4.18 13.49 -3.12
C MET A 204 5.52 13.72 -3.84
N LEU A 205 5.53 13.65 -5.18
CA LEU A 205 6.74 13.95 -5.96
C LEU A 205 7.25 15.37 -5.68
N TYR A 206 6.33 16.32 -5.52
CA TYR A 206 6.63 17.74 -5.35
C TYR A 206 6.70 18.12 -3.86
N THR A 207 5.66 17.79 -3.11
CA THR A 207 5.52 18.25 -1.71
C THR A 207 6.40 17.46 -0.74
N VAL A 208 6.59 16.18 -0.99
CA VAL A 208 7.34 15.27 -0.12
C VAL A 208 8.76 15.05 -0.62
N PHE A 209 8.93 14.66 -1.89
CA PHE A 209 10.25 14.31 -2.44
C PHE A 209 11.04 15.52 -2.94
N GLY A 210 10.42 16.72 -2.96
CA GLY A 210 11.10 17.99 -3.17
C GLY A 210 11.42 18.35 -4.61
N VAL A 211 10.88 17.62 -5.59
CA VAL A 211 11.02 17.99 -7.01
C VAL A 211 10.34 19.33 -7.23
N GLN A 212 11.07 20.30 -7.80
CA GLN A 212 10.51 21.62 -8.08
C GLN A 212 9.55 21.53 -9.27
N PRO A 213 8.28 21.96 -9.15
CA PRO A 213 7.36 21.93 -10.28
C PRO A 213 7.79 22.93 -11.37
N VAL A 214 7.37 22.67 -12.59
CA VAL A 214 7.47 23.65 -13.68
C VAL A 214 6.65 24.91 -13.36
N LYS A 215 7.01 26.03 -13.97
CA LYS A 215 6.32 27.32 -13.72
C LYS A 215 4.89 27.37 -14.25
N ASP A 216 4.61 26.58 -15.30
CA ASP A 216 3.28 26.53 -15.89
C ASP A 216 2.30 25.93 -14.89
N LYS A 217 1.14 26.57 -14.75
CA LYS A 217 0.06 26.02 -13.93
C LYS A 217 -0.53 24.80 -14.64
N ILE A 218 -0.41 23.64 -14.01
CA ILE A 218 -1.01 22.38 -14.48
C ILE A 218 -2.38 22.25 -13.83
N GLU A 219 -3.39 21.94 -14.64
CA GLU A 219 -4.75 21.70 -14.15
C GLU A 219 -4.79 20.41 -13.32
N VAL A 220 -5.33 20.54 -12.10
CA VAL A 220 -5.51 19.39 -11.21
C VAL A 220 -6.76 18.62 -11.63
N SER A 221 -6.57 17.42 -12.16
CA SER A 221 -7.66 16.52 -12.49
C SER A 221 -7.31 15.07 -12.18
N LYS A 222 -8.33 14.23 -12.03
CA LYS A 222 -8.17 12.79 -11.78
C LYS A 222 -7.32 12.08 -12.84
N HIS A 223 -7.38 12.56 -14.08
CA HIS A 223 -6.69 11.94 -15.22
C HIS A 223 -5.48 12.75 -15.70
N GLY A 224 -5.13 13.83 -14.99
CA GLY A 224 -4.10 14.77 -15.39
C GLY A 224 -4.54 15.68 -16.53
N GLN A 225 -3.70 16.64 -16.86
CA GLN A 225 -3.90 17.53 -18.01
C GLN A 225 -3.35 16.88 -19.26
N ALA A 226 -4.20 16.65 -20.27
CA ALA A 226 -3.77 16.12 -21.56
C ALA A 226 -2.84 17.11 -22.27
N VAL A 227 -1.74 16.61 -22.84
CA VAL A 227 -0.73 17.45 -23.48
C VAL A 227 -0.22 16.83 -24.78
N SER A 228 0.40 17.71 -25.63
CA SER A 228 1.11 17.32 -26.84
C SER A 228 2.64 17.36 -26.67
N PHE A 229 3.38 16.96 -27.70
CA PHE A 229 4.85 17.07 -27.70
C PHE A 229 5.30 18.54 -27.75
N GLU A 230 4.54 19.43 -28.41
CA GLU A 230 4.79 20.86 -28.45
C GLU A 230 4.69 21.49 -27.04
N TYR A 231 3.75 21.00 -26.21
CA TYR A 231 3.65 21.41 -24.80
C TYR A 231 4.92 21.06 -24.04
N LEU A 232 5.44 19.82 -24.20
CA LEU A 232 6.68 19.38 -23.54
C LEU A 232 7.87 20.26 -23.99
N LEU A 233 7.96 20.58 -25.30
CA LEU A 233 9.00 21.44 -25.83
C LEU A 233 8.89 22.87 -25.27
N LYS A 234 7.68 23.43 -25.21
CA LYS A 234 7.43 24.79 -24.68
C LYS A 234 7.73 24.88 -23.20
N THR A 235 7.25 23.93 -22.39
CA THR A 235 7.47 23.90 -20.95
C THR A 235 8.93 23.63 -20.61
N ASN A 236 9.61 22.82 -21.43
CA ASN A 236 11.04 22.54 -21.40
C ASN A 236 11.61 22.29 -20.00
N PRO A 237 11.09 21.30 -19.25
CA PRO A 237 11.54 21.00 -17.89
C PRO A 237 12.99 20.55 -17.85
N ASP A 238 13.66 20.73 -16.71
CA ASP A 238 15.01 20.20 -16.51
C ASP A 238 15.00 18.67 -16.34
N TRP A 239 13.94 18.13 -15.72
CA TRP A 239 13.70 16.71 -15.55
C TRP A 239 12.32 16.29 -16.07
N LEU A 240 12.25 15.14 -16.74
CA LEU A 240 11.00 14.50 -17.13
C LEU A 240 10.87 13.16 -16.41
N LEU A 241 9.86 13.04 -15.54
CA LEU A 241 9.57 11.83 -14.79
C LEU A 241 8.41 11.10 -15.47
N VAL A 242 8.70 9.98 -16.11
CA VAL A 242 7.80 9.29 -17.05
C VAL A 242 7.22 8.03 -16.44
N LEU A 243 5.92 7.97 -16.34
CA LEU A 243 5.15 6.79 -15.94
C LEU A 243 4.46 6.17 -17.15
N ASP A 244 4.82 4.93 -17.46
CA ASP A 244 4.14 4.13 -18.51
C ASP A 244 2.97 3.36 -17.87
N ARG A 245 1.74 3.86 -18.06
CA ARG A 245 0.56 3.22 -17.45
C ARG A 245 0.27 1.85 -18.07
N ASP A 246 0.50 1.68 -19.38
CA ASP A 246 0.23 0.41 -20.04
C ASP A 246 1.16 -0.67 -19.50
N ALA A 247 2.44 -0.34 -19.29
CA ALA A 247 3.39 -1.23 -18.61
C ALA A 247 2.95 -1.55 -17.16
N ALA A 248 2.43 -0.56 -16.42
CA ALA A 248 1.97 -0.78 -15.04
C ALA A 248 0.85 -1.82 -14.93
N ILE A 249 -0.06 -1.85 -15.91
CA ILE A 249 -1.23 -2.76 -15.88
C ILE A 249 -1.04 -4.01 -16.76
N GLY A 250 0.18 -4.25 -17.25
CA GLY A 250 0.50 -5.39 -18.11
C GLY A 250 -0.17 -5.38 -19.48
N ARG A 251 -0.50 -4.18 -20.00
CA ARG A 251 -1.08 -4.03 -21.34
C ARG A 251 0.04 -3.93 -22.38
N GLU A 252 -0.08 -4.70 -23.44
CA GLU A 252 0.78 -4.53 -24.61
C GLU A 252 0.49 -3.21 -25.35
N GLY A 253 1.54 -2.54 -25.83
CA GLY A 253 1.43 -1.26 -26.52
C GLY A 253 2.78 -0.64 -26.82
N ALA A 254 2.78 0.55 -27.43
CA ALA A 254 4.00 1.32 -27.63
C ALA A 254 4.51 1.81 -26.26
N SER A 255 5.71 1.39 -25.89
CA SER A 255 6.32 1.84 -24.64
C SER A 255 6.46 3.36 -24.60
N ALA A 256 6.43 3.93 -23.39
CA ALA A 256 6.70 5.36 -23.22
C ALA A 256 8.02 5.79 -23.86
N ARG A 257 9.05 4.95 -23.82
CA ARG A 257 10.34 5.22 -24.48
C ARG A 257 10.18 5.42 -26.00
N LYS A 258 9.43 4.55 -26.67
CA LYS A 258 9.16 4.66 -28.12
C LYS A 258 8.30 5.88 -28.45
N LEU A 259 7.32 6.19 -27.60
CA LEU A 259 6.45 7.37 -27.81
C LEU A 259 7.24 8.68 -27.69
N LEU A 260 8.17 8.78 -26.75
CA LEU A 260 8.96 9.98 -26.48
C LEU A 260 10.20 10.09 -27.39
N ASP A 261 10.48 9.10 -28.23
CA ASP A 261 11.58 9.12 -29.18
C ASP A 261 11.18 9.88 -30.47
N ASN A 262 11.16 11.21 -30.37
CA ASN A 262 10.80 12.08 -31.49
C ASN A 262 11.53 13.44 -31.41
N LYS A 263 11.56 14.15 -32.53
CA LYS A 263 12.34 15.40 -32.71
C LYS A 263 11.97 16.51 -31.68
N LEU A 264 10.67 16.61 -31.27
CA LEU A 264 10.23 17.64 -30.33
C LEU A 264 10.73 17.33 -28.90
N VAL A 265 10.65 16.08 -28.47
CA VAL A 265 11.18 15.66 -27.17
C VAL A 265 12.71 15.74 -27.15
N HIS A 266 13.39 15.36 -28.27
CA HIS A 266 14.85 15.48 -28.38
C HIS A 266 15.34 16.92 -28.23
N ALA A 267 14.53 17.92 -28.59
CA ALA A 267 14.86 19.33 -28.44
C ALA A 267 14.71 19.87 -27.00
N THR A 268 14.13 19.08 -26.06
CA THR A 268 13.99 19.51 -24.68
C THR A 268 15.31 19.41 -23.89
N LYS A 269 15.43 20.18 -22.81
CA LYS A 269 16.57 20.10 -21.87
C LYS A 269 16.67 18.69 -21.25
N ALA A 270 15.51 18.13 -20.80
CA ALA A 270 15.47 16.83 -20.16
C ALA A 270 16.05 15.72 -21.07
N TRP A 271 15.77 15.75 -22.36
CA TRP A 271 16.36 14.78 -23.29
C TRP A 271 17.85 15.01 -23.50
N ARG A 272 18.27 16.24 -23.82
CA ARG A 272 19.67 16.57 -24.12
C ARG A 272 20.61 16.29 -22.95
N ASN A 273 20.12 16.48 -21.72
CA ASN A 273 20.90 16.24 -20.50
C ASN A 273 20.75 14.80 -19.97
N GLN A 274 20.01 13.92 -20.65
CA GLN A 274 19.67 12.57 -20.20
C GLN A 274 18.91 12.54 -18.85
N HIS A 275 18.14 13.57 -18.59
CA HIS A 275 17.33 13.75 -17.38
C HIS A 275 15.88 13.24 -17.57
N ILE A 276 15.72 12.12 -18.28
CA ILE A 276 14.43 11.43 -18.37
C ILE A 276 14.47 10.18 -17.50
N ILE A 277 13.66 10.18 -16.44
CA ILE A 277 13.51 9.05 -15.52
C ILE A 277 12.26 8.27 -15.94
N TYR A 278 12.42 7.03 -16.39
CA TYR A 278 11.29 6.11 -16.56
C TYR A 278 11.04 5.44 -15.22
N LEU A 279 9.96 5.85 -14.56
CA LEU A 279 9.61 5.42 -13.21
C LEU A 279 9.22 3.94 -13.18
N ASN A 280 9.40 3.28 -12.02
CA ASN A 280 8.85 1.95 -11.79
C ASN A 280 7.31 2.04 -11.84
N ALA A 281 6.77 1.69 -13.01
CA ALA A 281 5.36 1.92 -13.32
C ALA A 281 4.41 1.20 -12.34
N ALA A 282 4.75 0.00 -11.91
CA ALA A 282 3.93 -0.76 -10.97
C ALA A 282 3.89 -0.10 -9.58
N ASN A 283 5.04 0.31 -9.04
CA ASN A 283 5.11 0.97 -7.73
C ASN A 283 4.39 2.32 -7.71
N TRP A 284 4.62 3.14 -8.75
CA TRP A 284 4.01 4.47 -8.83
C TRP A 284 2.51 4.45 -9.16
N TYR A 285 2.05 3.46 -9.97
CA TYR A 285 0.68 3.42 -10.42
C TYR A 285 -0.23 2.48 -9.63
N LEU A 286 0.24 1.25 -9.33
CA LEU A 286 -0.57 0.24 -8.65
C LEU A 286 -0.52 0.39 -7.13
N LEU A 287 0.70 0.56 -6.56
CA LEU A 287 0.89 0.76 -5.12
C LEU A 287 0.76 2.21 -4.69
N SER A 288 0.91 3.18 -5.61
CA SER A 288 0.76 4.63 -5.34
C SER A 288 1.61 5.10 -4.14
N ASN A 289 2.82 4.57 -3.97
CA ASN A 289 3.70 4.80 -2.82
C ASN A 289 3.10 4.39 -1.45
N ALA A 290 2.02 3.63 -1.42
CA ALA A 290 1.25 3.39 -0.20
C ALA A 290 1.86 2.35 0.76
N GLY A 291 2.98 1.71 0.40
CA GLY A 291 3.69 0.77 1.24
C GLY A 291 5.18 1.06 1.33
N PRO A 292 5.87 0.56 2.39
CA PRO A 292 7.29 0.83 2.65
C PRO A 292 8.23 0.38 1.53
N GLY A 293 8.01 -0.81 0.99
CA GLY A 293 8.85 -1.38 -0.07
C GLY A 293 8.79 -0.57 -1.36
N ALA A 294 7.57 -0.27 -1.84
CA ALA A 294 7.36 0.53 -3.03
C ALA A 294 7.94 1.94 -2.86
N LEU A 295 7.71 2.55 -1.69
CA LEU A 295 8.19 3.89 -1.41
C LEU A 295 9.73 3.96 -1.41
N ARG A 296 10.40 3.00 -0.77
CA ARG A 296 11.88 2.91 -0.78
C ARG A 296 12.45 2.68 -2.17
N GLU A 297 11.88 1.76 -2.97
CA GLU A 297 12.34 1.55 -4.34
C GLU A 297 12.20 2.82 -5.18
N ASN A 298 11.12 3.56 -5.01
CA ASN A 298 10.88 4.81 -5.72
C ASN A 298 11.84 5.92 -5.25
N LEU A 299 12.07 6.05 -3.94
CA LEU A 299 13.06 6.98 -3.38
C LEU A 299 14.47 6.65 -3.86
N LYS A 300 14.84 5.36 -3.87
CA LYS A 300 16.13 4.92 -4.41
C LYS A 300 16.27 5.31 -5.88
N GLN A 301 15.25 5.07 -6.71
CA GLN A 301 15.26 5.42 -8.13
C GLN A 301 15.50 6.92 -8.34
N LEU A 302 14.79 7.77 -7.56
CA LEU A 302 14.99 9.23 -7.62
C LEU A 302 16.37 9.62 -7.11
N SER A 303 16.83 9.05 -6.00
CA SER A 303 18.16 9.32 -5.43
C SER A 303 19.29 8.97 -6.39
N ASP A 304 19.20 7.83 -7.09
CA ASP A 304 20.17 7.37 -8.07
C ASP A 304 20.19 8.29 -9.31
N ALA A 305 19.03 8.81 -9.72
CA ALA A 305 18.92 9.72 -10.84
C ALA A 305 19.49 11.12 -10.51
N PHE A 306 19.14 11.67 -9.36
CA PHE A 306 19.56 13.00 -8.92
C PHE A 306 20.98 13.04 -8.36
N GLY A 307 21.66 11.92 -8.23
CA GLY A 307 23.06 11.82 -7.79
C GLY A 307 24.08 11.68 -8.93
N ARG A 308 23.61 11.79 -10.20
CA ARG A 308 24.47 11.65 -11.41
C ARG A 308 25.17 12.94 -11.77
#